data_851b536d1794f461836b8070ef53baff
#
_entry.id   851b536d1794f461836b8070ef53baff
#
_cell.length_a   1.000
_cell.length_b   1.000
_cell.length_c   1.000
_cell.angle_alpha   90.00
_cell.angle_beta   90.00
_cell.angle_gamma   90.00
#
_symmetry.space_group_name_H-M   'P 1'
#
loop_
_entity.id
_entity.type
_entity.pdbx_description
1 polymer ?
#
loop_
_entity_poly.entity_id
_entity_poly.type
_entity_poly.pdbx_seq_one_letter_code
_entity_poly.pdbx_strand_id
1 'polypeptide(L)'
;IFQSLEFTNERPFKDVLIHGLIRDEEGRKMSKSLGNGIDPMDVIEKYGADALRWFLSNGSAPGQDVRFSYEKMDAAWNFINKIWNISRYIIMNKETLSAADTYANVDKVAQKTAGNVTDRWILTKLNETIDHVTKNFDKFEFGEAGRALYNFIWEDFANWYVELTKEVLYSEDEAEKDVTRSVLVYVLDQILRLLHPIMPFVTEEISENLGLIE
;
A
#
# COMPACT_ATOMS: atom_id res chain seq x y z
N ILE A 1 -12.12 -1.08 -30.84
CA ILE A 1 -11.04 -0.62 -31.75
C ILE A 1 -11.63 -0.24 -33.09
N PHE A 2 -12.33 -1.19 -33.79
CA PHE A 2 -12.87 -0.95 -35.14
C PHE A 2 -13.80 0.28 -35.18
N GLN A 3 -14.77 0.36 -34.29
CA GLN A 3 -15.70 1.52 -34.21
C GLN A 3 -14.96 2.83 -33.96
N SER A 4 -13.96 2.85 -33.08
CA SER A 4 -13.16 4.06 -32.82
C SER A 4 -12.40 4.50 -34.07
N LEU A 5 -11.72 3.57 -34.74
CA LEU A 5 -11.02 3.89 -35.97
C LEU A 5 -11.96 4.41 -37.06
N GLU A 6 -13.16 3.83 -37.20
CA GLU A 6 -14.14 4.24 -38.22
C GLU A 6 -14.74 5.61 -37.93
N PHE A 7 -15.04 5.94 -36.65
CA PHE A 7 -15.70 7.17 -36.30
C PHE A 7 -14.77 8.32 -35.94
N THR A 8 -13.59 8.04 -35.36
CA THR A 8 -12.66 9.07 -34.90
C THR A 8 -11.31 9.05 -35.61
N ASN A 9 -11.04 8.02 -36.41
CA ASN A 9 -9.75 7.75 -37.04
C ASN A 9 -8.59 7.63 -36.04
N GLU A 10 -8.91 7.29 -34.77
CA GLU A 10 -7.92 7.16 -33.69
C GLU A 10 -8.11 5.83 -32.94
N ARG A 11 -7.00 5.33 -32.38
CA ARG A 11 -7.04 4.17 -31.50
C ARG A 11 -7.62 4.57 -30.14
N PRO A 12 -8.55 3.78 -29.55
CA PRO A 12 -9.18 4.12 -28.27
C PRO A 12 -8.24 3.95 -27.05
N PHE A 13 -7.15 3.18 -27.20
CA PHE A 13 -6.18 2.95 -26.15
C PHE A 13 -4.82 2.55 -26.75
N LYS A 14 -3.77 2.81 -25.99
CA LYS A 14 -2.39 2.51 -26.37
C LYS A 14 -2.00 1.09 -25.97
N ASP A 15 -2.35 0.70 -24.76
CA ASP A 15 -1.94 -0.56 -24.14
C ASP A 15 -3.14 -1.46 -23.89
N VAL A 16 -2.97 -2.77 -24.06
CA VAL A 16 -3.98 -3.79 -23.82
C VAL A 16 -3.39 -4.83 -22.87
N LEU A 17 -3.85 -4.84 -21.63
CA LEU A 17 -3.47 -5.85 -20.65
C LEU A 17 -4.47 -7.01 -20.67
N ILE A 18 -3.98 -8.20 -20.96
CA ILE A 18 -4.77 -9.44 -20.91
C ILE A 18 -4.46 -10.13 -19.59
N HIS A 19 -5.45 -10.17 -18.69
CA HIS A 19 -5.33 -10.84 -17.40
C HIS A 19 -5.74 -12.32 -17.49
N GLY A 20 -5.27 -13.14 -16.53
CA GLY A 20 -5.69 -14.52 -16.36
C GLY A 20 -7.10 -14.66 -15.76
N LEU A 21 -7.59 -15.89 -15.65
CA LEU A 21 -8.87 -16.20 -15.03
C LEU A 21 -8.72 -16.38 -13.51
N ILE A 22 -9.78 -16.07 -12.78
CA ILE A 22 -9.91 -16.49 -11.39
C ILE A 22 -10.49 -17.91 -11.39
N ARG A 23 -9.79 -18.83 -10.72
CA ARG A 23 -10.17 -20.23 -10.56
C ARG A 23 -10.61 -20.51 -9.13
N ASP A 24 -11.37 -21.58 -8.93
CA ASP A 24 -11.77 -22.02 -7.59
C ASP A 24 -10.59 -22.56 -6.77
N GLU A 25 -10.84 -22.98 -5.54
CA GLU A 25 -9.80 -23.49 -4.62
C GLU A 25 -9.10 -24.74 -5.15
N GLU A 26 -9.75 -25.57 -5.97
CA GLU A 26 -9.18 -26.73 -6.62
C GLU A 26 -8.49 -26.40 -7.96
N GLY A 27 -8.51 -25.13 -8.37
CA GLY A 27 -7.90 -24.65 -9.60
C GLY A 27 -8.74 -24.88 -10.85
N ARG A 28 -10.03 -25.21 -10.71
CA ARG A 28 -10.96 -25.41 -11.84
C ARG A 28 -11.51 -24.07 -12.30
N LYS A 29 -11.85 -23.98 -13.58
CA LYS A 29 -12.57 -22.81 -14.12
C LYS A 29 -13.95 -22.70 -13.45
N MET A 30 -14.26 -21.51 -12.93
CA MET A 30 -15.60 -21.25 -12.38
C MET A 30 -16.65 -21.24 -13.47
N SER A 31 -17.78 -21.94 -13.24
CA SER A 31 -18.91 -21.97 -14.15
C SER A 31 -20.22 -22.17 -13.41
N LYS A 32 -21.31 -21.67 -13.99
CA LYS A 32 -22.66 -21.85 -13.43
C LYS A 32 -23.06 -23.35 -13.34
N SER A 33 -22.61 -24.14 -14.31
CA SER A 33 -22.92 -25.59 -14.36
C SER A 33 -22.23 -26.40 -13.26
N LEU A 34 -21.06 -25.94 -12.79
CA LEU A 34 -20.35 -26.60 -11.69
C LEU A 34 -20.76 -26.04 -10.32
N GLY A 35 -21.48 -24.91 -10.27
CA GLY A 35 -21.87 -24.28 -9.00
C GLY A 35 -20.69 -23.82 -8.14
N ASN A 36 -19.50 -23.67 -8.73
CA ASN A 36 -18.26 -23.31 -8.05
C ASN A 36 -17.90 -21.82 -8.20
N GLY A 37 -18.85 -21.00 -8.64
CA GLY A 37 -18.68 -19.55 -8.72
C GLY A 37 -18.64 -18.94 -7.32
N ILE A 38 -17.74 -18.00 -7.12
CA ILE A 38 -17.65 -17.20 -5.91
C ILE A 38 -18.24 -15.83 -6.21
N ASP A 39 -19.25 -15.44 -5.42
CA ASP A 39 -19.83 -14.11 -5.55
C ASP A 39 -18.88 -13.08 -4.93
N PRO A 40 -18.39 -12.09 -5.70
CA PRO A 40 -17.57 -11.02 -5.15
C PRO A 40 -18.25 -10.24 -4.04
N MET A 41 -19.57 -10.13 -4.06
CA MET A 41 -20.31 -9.38 -3.03
C MET A 41 -20.26 -10.08 -1.67
N ASP A 42 -20.35 -11.41 -1.64
CA ASP A 42 -20.21 -12.20 -0.39
C ASP A 42 -18.80 -12.05 0.18
N VAL A 43 -17.78 -11.99 -0.68
CA VAL A 43 -16.40 -11.76 -0.25
C VAL A 43 -16.21 -10.35 0.29
N ILE A 44 -16.79 -9.34 -0.37
CA ILE A 44 -16.73 -7.93 0.07
C ILE A 44 -17.45 -7.74 1.40
N GLU A 45 -18.60 -8.37 1.59
CA GLU A 45 -19.34 -8.30 2.86
C GLU A 45 -18.52 -8.86 4.03
N LYS A 46 -17.76 -9.93 3.80
CA LYS A 46 -16.96 -10.59 4.82
C LYS A 46 -15.61 -9.91 5.09
N TYR A 47 -14.91 -9.48 4.04
CA TYR A 47 -13.51 -9.04 4.13
C TYR A 47 -13.29 -7.56 3.76
N GLY A 48 -14.29 -6.92 3.18
CA GLY A 48 -14.17 -5.57 2.62
C GLY A 48 -13.62 -5.55 1.19
N ALA A 49 -13.92 -4.47 0.48
CA ALA A 49 -13.52 -4.31 -0.92
C ALA A 49 -12.00 -4.25 -1.10
N ASP A 50 -11.29 -3.59 -0.19
CA ASP A 50 -9.83 -3.45 -0.27
C ASP A 50 -9.09 -4.78 -0.15
N ALA A 51 -9.58 -5.72 0.67
CA ALA A 51 -9.00 -7.05 0.78
C ALA A 51 -9.12 -7.84 -0.54
N LEU A 52 -10.29 -7.77 -1.18
CA LEU A 52 -10.49 -8.41 -2.48
C LEU A 52 -9.62 -7.76 -3.56
N ARG A 53 -9.55 -6.44 -3.60
CA ARG A 53 -8.71 -5.68 -4.54
C ARG A 53 -7.23 -6.02 -4.37
N TRP A 54 -6.76 -6.09 -3.12
CA TRP A 54 -5.39 -6.50 -2.80
C TRP A 54 -5.10 -7.92 -3.27
N PHE A 55 -5.98 -8.87 -2.96
CA PHE A 55 -5.85 -10.25 -3.40
C PHE A 55 -5.72 -10.37 -4.92
N LEU A 56 -6.59 -9.68 -5.67
CA LEU A 56 -6.61 -9.71 -7.13
C LEU A 56 -5.36 -9.07 -7.74
N SER A 57 -4.86 -7.99 -7.16
CA SER A 57 -3.71 -7.25 -7.67
C SER A 57 -2.37 -7.92 -7.29
N ASN A 58 -2.23 -8.37 -6.04
CA ASN A 58 -0.97 -8.91 -5.51
C ASN A 58 -0.73 -10.38 -5.92
N GLY A 59 -1.78 -11.10 -6.29
CA GLY A 59 -1.71 -12.53 -6.60
C GLY A 59 -1.41 -12.88 -8.06
N SER A 60 -1.35 -11.91 -8.97
CA SER A 60 -1.31 -12.17 -10.41
C SER A 60 -0.04 -11.65 -11.09
N ALA A 61 0.59 -12.52 -11.90
CA ALA A 61 1.45 -12.08 -12.99
C ALA A 61 0.60 -11.89 -14.26
N PRO A 62 0.97 -10.98 -15.18
CA PRO A 62 0.25 -10.78 -16.43
C PRO A 62 -0.01 -12.10 -17.17
N GLY A 63 -1.26 -12.33 -17.56
CA GLY A 63 -1.67 -13.54 -18.31
C GLY A 63 -1.73 -14.84 -17.51
N GLN A 64 -1.44 -14.83 -16.23
CA GLN A 64 -1.53 -16.04 -15.40
C GLN A 64 -2.85 -16.10 -14.63
N ASP A 65 -3.40 -17.33 -14.54
CA ASP A 65 -4.62 -17.59 -13.77
C ASP A 65 -4.33 -17.50 -12.27
N VAL A 66 -5.28 -16.96 -11.52
CA VAL A 66 -5.21 -16.83 -10.06
C VAL A 66 -6.17 -17.82 -9.41
N ARG A 67 -5.67 -18.64 -8.49
CA ARG A 67 -6.50 -19.50 -7.66
C ARG A 67 -7.04 -18.70 -6.49
N PHE A 68 -8.37 -18.64 -6.36
CA PHE A 68 -9.02 -18.08 -5.18
C PHE A 68 -8.75 -18.98 -3.97
N SER A 69 -8.59 -18.37 -2.82
CA SER A 69 -8.41 -19.05 -1.53
C SER A 69 -8.87 -18.14 -0.40
N TYR A 70 -9.70 -18.66 0.49
CA TYR A 70 -10.10 -17.94 1.70
C TYR A 70 -8.91 -17.65 2.62
N GLU A 71 -7.92 -18.54 2.68
CA GLU A 71 -6.66 -18.31 3.42
C GLU A 71 -5.92 -17.06 2.92
N LYS A 72 -5.88 -16.85 1.60
CA LYS A 72 -5.29 -15.65 1.02
C LYS A 72 -6.13 -14.39 1.29
N MET A 73 -7.45 -14.55 1.39
CA MET A 73 -8.33 -13.45 1.80
C MET A 73 -8.12 -13.07 3.27
N ASP A 74 -7.96 -14.07 4.15
CA ASP A 74 -7.62 -13.84 5.57
C ASP A 74 -6.27 -13.12 5.68
N ALA A 75 -5.27 -13.50 4.89
CA ALA A 75 -3.97 -12.84 4.84
C ALA A 75 -4.09 -11.37 4.35
N ALA A 76 -4.89 -11.11 3.32
CA ALA A 76 -5.16 -9.76 2.83
C ALA A 76 -5.83 -8.89 3.90
N TRP A 77 -6.83 -9.42 4.59
CA TRP A 77 -7.52 -8.74 5.68
C TRP A 77 -6.59 -8.44 6.86
N ASN A 78 -5.74 -9.41 7.24
CA ASN A 78 -4.73 -9.23 8.28
C ASN A 78 -3.72 -8.13 7.93
N PHE A 79 -3.34 -8.02 6.65
CA PHE A 79 -2.46 -6.96 6.18
C PHE A 79 -3.11 -5.57 6.32
N ILE A 80 -4.39 -5.44 5.95
CA ILE A 80 -5.15 -4.20 6.15
C ILE A 80 -5.23 -3.83 7.63
N ASN A 81 -5.54 -4.80 8.50
CA ASN A 81 -5.57 -4.58 9.95
C ASN A 81 -4.20 -4.15 10.52
N LYS A 82 -3.11 -4.70 9.99
CA LYS A 82 -1.75 -4.28 10.38
C LYS A 82 -1.53 -2.81 10.03
N ILE A 83 -1.88 -2.40 8.81
CA ILE A 83 -1.78 -1.00 8.36
C ILE A 83 -2.63 -0.11 9.26
N TRP A 84 -3.88 -0.47 9.52
CA TRP A 84 -4.80 0.28 10.39
C TRP A 84 -4.23 0.50 11.79
N ASN A 85 -3.73 -0.56 12.42
CA ASN A 85 -3.20 -0.50 13.78
C ASN A 85 -1.93 0.35 13.86
N ILE A 86 -1.04 0.26 12.87
CA ILE A 86 0.16 1.12 12.79
C ILE A 86 -0.24 2.57 12.59
N SER A 87 -1.16 2.84 11.68
CA SER A 87 -1.65 4.19 11.41
C SER A 87 -2.28 4.82 12.66
N ARG A 88 -3.09 4.05 13.38
CA ARG A 88 -3.66 4.48 14.65
C ARG A 88 -2.58 4.84 15.67
N TYR A 89 -1.55 4.00 15.81
CA TYR A 89 -0.41 4.28 16.69
C TYR A 89 0.30 5.58 16.29
N ILE A 90 0.57 5.80 15.02
CA ILE A 90 1.26 6.99 14.51
C ILE A 90 0.41 8.24 14.73
N ILE A 91 -0.89 8.20 14.41
CA ILE A 91 -1.82 9.30 14.59
C ILE A 91 -1.90 9.70 16.07
N MET A 92 -1.93 8.75 16.99
CA MET A 92 -1.93 9.01 18.43
C MET A 92 -0.63 9.64 18.94
N ASN A 93 0.51 9.40 18.28
CA ASN A 93 1.82 9.93 18.65
C ASN A 93 2.24 11.16 17.83
N LYS A 94 1.49 11.54 16.81
CA LYS A 94 1.77 12.69 15.94
C LYS A 94 1.73 14.02 16.68
N GLU A 95 0.92 14.12 17.73
CA GLU A 95 0.67 15.35 18.49
C GLU A 95 0.19 16.53 17.59
N THR A 96 0.80 17.71 17.72
CA THR A 96 0.41 18.93 17.01
C THR A 96 1.24 19.21 15.76
N LEU A 97 1.99 18.23 15.24
CA LEU A 97 2.81 18.41 14.04
C LEU A 97 1.95 18.82 12.84
N SER A 98 2.29 19.95 12.23
CA SER A 98 1.70 20.38 10.96
C SER A 98 2.34 19.64 9.77
N ALA A 99 1.70 19.71 8.62
CA ALA A 99 2.28 19.21 7.37
C ALA A 99 3.61 19.93 7.05
N ALA A 100 3.66 21.25 7.21
CA ALA A 100 4.85 22.04 6.97
C ALA A 100 6.04 21.64 7.88
N ASP A 101 5.78 21.41 9.17
CA ASP A 101 6.82 20.95 10.11
C ASP A 101 7.29 19.54 9.75
N THR A 102 6.38 18.67 9.37
CA THR A 102 6.68 17.29 8.92
C THR A 102 7.65 17.30 7.75
N TYR A 103 7.34 18.01 6.68
CA TYR A 103 8.22 18.09 5.51
C TYR A 103 9.55 18.77 5.81
N ALA A 104 9.55 19.86 6.59
CA ALA A 104 10.77 20.56 6.98
C ALA A 104 11.72 19.67 7.80
N ASN A 105 11.20 18.86 8.71
CA ASN A 105 12.01 17.93 9.49
C ASN A 105 12.55 16.78 8.65
N VAL A 106 11.74 16.21 7.74
CA VAL A 106 12.19 15.17 6.80
C VAL A 106 13.32 15.68 5.91
N ASP A 107 13.24 16.93 5.43
CA ASP A 107 14.30 17.56 4.65
C ASP A 107 15.61 17.67 5.45
N LYS A 108 15.54 18.03 6.75
CA LYS A 108 16.73 18.04 7.62
C LYS A 108 17.36 16.65 7.75
N VAL A 109 16.55 15.60 7.86
CA VAL A 109 17.05 14.21 7.90
C VAL A 109 17.73 13.84 6.60
N ALA A 110 17.13 14.19 5.45
CA ALA A 110 17.70 13.94 4.13
C ALA A 110 19.05 14.69 3.94
N GLN A 111 19.15 15.91 4.45
CA GLN A 111 20.37 16.72 4.44
C GLN A 111 21.38 16.30 5.53
N LYS A 112 21.07 15.32 6.37
CA LYS A 112 21.88 14.85 7.49
C LYS A 112 22.16 15.92 8.56
N THR A 113 21.29 16.91 8.69
CA THR A 113 21.38 17.98 9.71
C THR A 113 20.55 17.67 10.96
N ALA A 114 19.66 16.67 10.90
CA ALA A 114 18.88 16.15 12.01
C ALA A 114 18.61 14.65 11.83
N GLY A 115 17.93 14.05 12.81
CA GLY A 115 17.53 12.63 12.80
C GLY A 115 18.68 11.67 13.07
N ASN A 116 18.30 10.47 13.44
CA ASN A 116 19.24 9.39 13.77
C ASN A 116 19.48 8.45 12.56
N VAL A 117 20.23 7.38 12.78
CA VAL A 117 20.59 6.43 11.73
C VAL A 117 19.35 5.65 11.24
N THR A 118 18.39 5.38 12.12
CA THR A 118 17.17 4.63 11.76
C THR A 118 16.21 5.47 10.93
N ASP A 119 16.09 6.78 11.19
CA ASP A 119 15.32 7.71 10.37
C ASP A 119 15.86 7.78 8.94
N ARG A 120 17.17 7.88 8.79
CA ARG A 120 17.81 7.88 7.46
C ARG A 120 17.67 6.55 6.75
N TRP A 121 17.75 5.44 7.48
CA TRP A 121 17.59 4.10 6.94
C TRP A 121 16.19 3.90 6.35
N ILE A 122 15.13 4.23 7.10
CA ILE A 122 13.78 4.03 6.61
C ILE A 122 13.43 4.93 5.42
N LEU A 123 13.93 6.18 5.40
CA LEU A 123 13.75 7.06 4.24
C LEU A 123 14.47 6.52 2.99
N THR A 124 15.65 5.91 3.14
CA THR A 124 16.35 5.26 2.05
C THR A 124 15.53 4.07 1.52
N LYS A 125 15.06 3.20 2.42
CA LYS A 125 14.18 2.08 2.08
C LYS A 125 12.89 2.50 1.39
N LEU A 126 12.27 3.58 1.88
CA LEU A 126 11.09 4.16 1.25
C LEU A 126 11.37 4.59 -0.19
N ASN A 127 12.46 5.32 -0.44
CA ASN A 127 12.81 5.77 -1.79
C ASN A 127 13.08 4.60 -2.75
N GLU A 128 13.79 3.56 -2.29
CA GLU A 128 13.99 2.32 -3.06
C GLU A 128 12.65 1.65 -3.39
N THR A 129 11.73 1.62 -2.44
CA THR A 129 10.39 1.04 -2.61
C THR A 129 9.55 1.85 -3.60
N ILE A 130 9.54 3.18 -3.48
CA ILE A 130 8.82 4.07 -4.41
C ILE A 130 9.29 3.83 -5.86
N ASP A 131 10.62 3.82 -6.08
CA ASP A 131 11.19 3.60 -7.41
C ASP A 131 10.81 2.21 -7.96
N HIS A 132 10.92 1.17 -7.14
CA HIS A 132 10.59 -0.19 -7.53
C HIS A 132 9.10 -0.35 -7.85
N VAL A 133 8.22 0.15 -6.98
CA VAL A 133 6.76 0.08 -7.16
C VAL A 133 6.34 0.82 -8.41
N THR A 134 6.80 2.07 -8.60
CA THR A 134 6.48 2.88 -9.78
C THR A 134 6.88 2.19 -11.07
N LYS A 135 8.11 1.66 -11.14
CA LYS A 135 8.60 0.94 -12.33
C LYS A 135 7.78 -0.32 -12.65
N ASN A 136 7.28 -1.02 -11.62
CA ASN A 136 6.45 -2.21 -11.83
C ASN A 136 5.01 -1.84 -12.22
N PHE A 137 4.45 -0.76 -11.68
CA PHE A 137 3.16 -0.23 -12.16
C PHE A 137 3.22 0.16 -13.64
N ASP A 138 4.28 0.85 -14.08
CA ASP A 138 4.49 1.23 -15.49
C ASP A 138 4.56 0.03 -16.44
N LYS A 139 4.99 -1.13 -15.94
CA LYS A 139 5.06 -2.40 -16.68
C LYS A 139 3.83 -3.29 -16.51
N PHE A 140 2.82 -2.85 -15.76
CA PHE A 140 1.66 -3.66 -15.37
C PHE A 140 2.01 -4.91 -14.54
N GLU A 141 3.16 -4.93 -13.87
CA GLU A 141 3.61 -6.00 -12.99
C GLU A 141 3.10 -5.77 -11.56
N PHE A 142 1.78 -5.75 -11.39
CA PHE A 142 1.13 -5.39 -10.12
C PHE A 142 1.48 -6.34 -8.97
N GLY A 143 1.68 -7.62 -9.25
CA GLY A 143 2.11 -8.60 -8.25
C GLY A 143 3.49 -8.31 -7.67
N GLU A 144 4.45 -7.85 -8.49
CA GLU A 144 5.78 -7.43 -8.02
C GLU A 144 5.72 -6.13 -7.20
N ALA A 145 4.93 -5.16 -7.68
CA ALA A 145 4.67 -3.93 -6.93
C ALA A 145 4.05 -4.22 -5.55
N GLY A 146 3.03 -5.08 -5.51
CA GLY A 146 2.37 -5.48 -4.27
C GLY A 146 3.31 -6.22 -3.30
N ARG A 147 4.16 -7.09 -3.81
CA ARG A 147 5.16 -7.79 -2.99
C ARG A 147 6.17 -6.82 -2.36
N ALA A 148 6.66 -5.87 -3.13
CA ALA A 148 7.58 -4.85 -2.62
C ALA A 148 6.91 -3.98 -1.54
N LEU A 149 5.67 -3.55 -1.76
CA LEU A 149 4.88 -2.81 -0.76
C LEU A 149 4.66 -3.64 0.51
N TYR A 150 4.25 -4.90 0.37
CA TYR A 150 4.06 -5.77 1.51
C TYR A 150 5.33 -5.91 2.36
N ASN A 151 6.47 -6.20 1.73
CA ASN A 151 7.73 -6.38 2.43
C ASN A 151 8.18 -5.10 3.13
N PHE A 152 8.12 -3.96 2.46
CA PHE A 152 8.47 -2.69 3.07
C PHE A 152 7.56 -2.35 4.26
N ILE A 153 6.24 -2.46 4.09
CA ILE A 153 5.28 -2.10 5.13
C ILE A 153 5.36 -3.05 6.32
N TRP A 154 5.40 -4.36 6.05
CA TRP A 154 5.35 -5.36 7.11
C TRP A 154 6.69 -5.51 7.83
N GLU A 155 7.78 -5.68 7.08
CA GLU A 155 9.09 -5.97 7.65
C GLU A 155 9.85 -4.68 8.02
N ASP A 156 10.16 -3.83 7.06
CA ASP A 156 11.00 -2.67 7.31
C ASP A 156 10.31 -1.63 8.19
N PHE A 157 9.08 -1.26 7.86
CA PHE A 157 8.37 -0.20 8.56
C PHE A 157 7.75 -0.69 9.88
N ALA A 158 6.87 -1.71 9.83
CA ALA A 158 6.09 -2.13 10.99
C ALA A 158 6.90 -2.90 12.02
N ASN A 159 7.68 -3.90 11.57
CA ASN A 159 8.40 -4.78 12.50
C ASN A 159 9.70 -4.15 13.02
N TRP A 160 10.34 -3.26 12.24
CA TRP A 160 11.61 -2.67 12.65
C TRP A 160 11.48 -1.19 12.98
N TYR A 161 11.14 -0.34 12.01
CA TYR A 161 11.23 1.10 12.22
C TYR A 161 10.30 1.59 13.35
N VAL A 162 9.04 1.22 13.32
CA VAL A 162 8.06 1.61 14.37
C VAL A 162 8.52 1.16 15.75
N GLU A 163 9.11 -0.02 15.88
CA GLU A 163 9.61 -0.49 17.18
C GLU A 163 10.85 0.29 17.62
N LEU A 164 11.79 0.56 16.72
CA LEU A 164 13.00 1.33 17.01
C LEU A 164 12.70 2.80 17.41
N THR A 165 11.63 3.39 16.86
CA THR A 165 11.24 4.77 17.22
C THR A 165 10.75 4.89 18.65
N LYS A 166 10.31 3.82 19.29
CA LYS A 166 9.79 3.88 20.67
C LYS A 166 10.83 4.37 21.66
N GLU A 167 12.10 4.01 21.48
CA GLU A 167 13.19 4.48 22.34
C GLU A 167 13.30 6.01 22.28
N VAL A 168 13.26 6.59 21.09
CA VAL A 168 13.30 8.04 20.89
C VAL A 168 12.03 8.70 21.43
N LEU A 169 10.85 8.18 21.10
CA LEU A 169 9.57 8.76 21.50
C LEU A 169 9.35 8.76 23.03
N TYR A 170 10.02 7.89 23.77
CA TYR A 170 10.00 7.87 25.24
C TYR A 170 11.18 8.60 25.89
N SER A 171 12.10 9.19 25.12
CA SER A 171 13.22 9.98 25.62
C SER A 171 12.74 11.36 26.15
N GLU A 172 13.66 12.16 26.70
CA GLU A 172 13.35 13.54 27.14
C GLU A 172 13.69 14.60 26.06
N ASP A 173 14.30 14.22 24.94
CA ASP A 173 14.70 15.12 23.86
C ASP A 173 13.53 15.38 22.90
N GLU A 174 12.78 16.47 23.16
CA GLU A 174 11.63 16.84 22.32
C GLU A 174 12.03 17.17 20.88
N ALA A 175 13.21 17.72 20.65
CA ALA A 175 13.66 18.05 19.30
C ALA A 175 13.90 16.80 18.46
N GLU A 176 14.47 15.75 19.04
CA GLU A 176 14.66 14.46 18.38
C GLU A 176 13.33 13.73 18.18
N LYS A 177 12.43 13.79 19.18
CA LYS A 177 11.07 13.25 19.06
C LYS A 177 10.31 13.84 17.87
N ASP A 178 10.31 15.16 17.72
CA ASP A 178 9.60 15.84 16.65
C ASP A 178 10.13 15.46 15.26
N VAL A 179 11.43 15.26 15.14
CA VAL A 179 12.03 14.75 13.90
C VAL A 179 11.56 13.33 13.62
N THR A 180 11.65 12.43 14.59
CA THR A 180 11.24 11.02 14.42
C THR A 180 9.73 10.89 14.18
N ARG A 181 8.89 11.67 14.88
CA ARG A 181 7.44 11.77 14.61
C ARG A 181 7.18 12.20 13.17
N SER A 182 7.92 13.20 12.70
CA SER A 182 7.80 13.70 11.32
C SER A 182 8.14 12.61 10.29
N VAL A 183 9.19 11.85 10.52
CA VAL A 183 9.55 10.72 9.63
C VAL A 183 8.49 9.63 9.66
N LEU A 184 7.96 9.25 10.84
CA LEU A 184 6.86 8.29 10.96
C LEU A 184 5.63 8.71 10.13
N VAL A 185 5.21 9.95 10.30
CA VAL A 185 4.04 10.54 9.63
C VAL A 185 4.27 10.60 8.11
N TYR A 186 5.44 11.06 7.69
CA TYR A 186 5.80 11.13 6.27
C TYR A 186 5.84 9.76 5.59
N VAL A 187 6.50 8.78 6.23
CA VAL A 187 6.57 7.42 5.66
C VAL A 187 5.18 6.81 5.56
N LEU A 188 4.33 7.01 6.57
CA LEU A 188 2.94 6.54 6.50
C LEU A 188 2.17 7.20 5.35
N ASP A 189 2.27 8.53 5.17
CA ASP A 189 1.63 9.22 4.04
C ASP A 189 2.06 8.64 2.69
N GLN A 190 3.36 8.40 2.50
CA GLN A 190 3.86 7.80 1.27
C GLN A 190 3.38 6.35 1.06
N ILE A 191 3.29 5.56 2.12
CA ILE A 191 2.69 4.21 2.07
C ILE A 191 1.23 4.30 1.62
N LEU A 192 0.43 5.20 2.18
CA LEU A 192 -0.97 5.37 1.82
C LEU A 192 -1.12 5.74 0.34
N ARG A 193 -0.30 6.66 -0.17
CA ARG A 193 -0.28 7.06 -1.58
C ARG A 193 0.06 5.90 -2.51
N LEU A 194 1.05 5.08 -2.16
CA LEU A 194 1.46 3.92 -2.95
C LEU A 194 0.40 2.81 -2.96
N LEU A 195 -0.34 2.65 -1.85
CA LEU A 195 -1.40 1.65 -1.73
C LEU A 195 -2.73 2.11 -2.34
N HIS A 196 -3.00 3.41 -2.40
CA HIS A 196 -4.29 3.98 -2.77
C HIS A 196 -4.86 3.45 -4.10
N PRO A 197 -4.08 3.26 -5.17
CA PRO A 197 -4.60 2.66 -6.41
C PRO A 197 -5.22 1.26 -6.22
N ILE A 198 -4.77 0.51 -5.22
CA ILE A 198 -5.21 -0.85 -4.93
C ILE A 198 -6.24 -0.87 -3.79
N MET A 199 -5.99 -0.15 -2.71
CA MET A 199 -6.78 -0.12 -1.47
C MET A 199 -7.35 1.29 -1.18
N PRO A 200 -8.25 1.84 -2.01
CA PRO A 200 -8.67 3.24 -1.90
C PRO A 200 -9.43 3.55 -0.61
N PHE A 201 -10.21 2.61 -0.06
CA PHE A 201 -11.10 2.94 1.06
C PHE A 201 -10.34 3.10 2.38
N VAL A 202 -9.51 2.13 2.75
CA VAL A 202 -8.74 2.18 4.00
C VAL A 202 -7.68 3.28 3.97
N THR A 203 -7.07 3.52 2.81
CA THR A 203 -6.04 4.56 2.66
C THR A 203 -6.63 5.96 2.73
N GLU A 204 -7.82 6.19 2.17
CA GLU A 204 -8.52 7.47 2.28
C GLU A 204 -8.89 7.76 3.73
N GLU A 205 -9.56 6.82 4.40
CA GLU A 205 -9.96 6.96 5.80
C GLU A 205 -8.76 7.29 6.72
N ILE A 206 -7.63 6.61 6.51
CA ILE A 206 -6.42 6.89 7.29
C ILE A 206 -5.84 8.27 6.92
N SER A 207 -5.83 8.63 5.64
CA SER A 207 -5.27 9.88 5.16
C SER A 207 -6.03 11.10 5.70
N GLU A 208 -7.36 11.06 5.71
CA GLU A 208 -8.20 12.10 6.32
C GLU A 208 -7.86 12.29 7.81
N ASN A 209 -7.71 11.18 8.56
CA ASN A 209 -7.34 11.23 9.98
C ASN A 209 -5.88 11.62 10.21
N LEU A 210 -4.99 11.37 9.26
CA LEU A 210 -3.58 11.80 9.32
C LEU A 210 -3.46 13.31 9.14
N GLY A 211 -4.31 13.92 8.31
CA GLY A 211 -4.42 15.37 8.16
C GLY A 211 -3.18 16.05 7.58
N LEU A 212 -2.50 15.43 6.63
CA LEU A 212 -1.39 16.02 5.86
C LEU A 212 -1.85 16.61 4.52
N ILE A 213 -3.03 16.26 4.06
CA ILE A 213 -3.64 16.79 2.83
C ILE A 213 -4.61 17.90 3.24
N GLU A 214 -4.42 19.10 2.72
CA GLU A 214 -5.38 20.21 2.77
C GLU A 214 -6.39 20.10 1.62
#